data_db49a8a43dfa154211562690c5c5b3cc
#
_entry.id   db49a8a43dfa154211562690c5c5b3cc
#
_cell.length_a   1.000
_cell.length_b   1.000
_cell.length_c   1.000
_cell.angle_alpha   90.00
_cell.angle_beta   90.00
_cell.angle_gamma   90.00
#
_symmetry.space_group_name_H-M   'P 1'
#
loop_
_entity.id
_entity.type
_entity.pdbx_description
1 polymer ?
#
loop_
_entity_poly.entity_id
_entity_poly.type
_entity_poly.pdbx_seq_one_letter_code
_entity_poly.pdbx_strand_id
1 'polypeptide(L)'
;MQDDWLSNTYLVGDEEGGTAVVIDAGGPCAPLVATAERLGLDVRMLLLTHHHHDHVAEASAWQGAEVLAHPAEAELLDGVDRTIEPGETLSAGGLSIETLHTPGHTAGMLNFVVNGGDVFTGDTLFKGSVGGVRAPGSTGFADLRHSIMDVLMGLPHETRVHPGHTDPTTIGDEWESNSFVRLWRGLDEEGSDPCRVGGDEATLVLWAPDYDGGHKAWVRWPDGSDDIVPGSQVARG
;
A
#
# COMPACT_ATOMS: atom_id res chain seq x y z
N MET A 1 -17.98 -17.24 3.22
CA MET A 1 -16.65 -16.67 3.45
C MET A 1 -16.19 -16.20 2.10
N GLN A 2 -16.03 -14.91 1.94
CA GLN A 2 -15.50 -14.35 0.71
C GLN A 2 -13.98 -14.35 0.88
N ASP A 3 -13.32 -15.31 0.23
CA ASP A 3 -11.86 -15.46 0.23
C ASP A 3 -11.18 -14.47 -0.74
N ASP A 4 -11.88 -13.41 -1.15
CA ASP A 4 -11.52 -12.60 -2.31
C ASP A 4 -10.71 -11.32 -1.97
N TRP A 5 -10.40 -11.09 -0.69
CA TRP A 5 -9.70 -9.87 -0.22
C TRP A 5 -8.51 -10.24 0.66
N LEU A 6 -7.58 -11.01 0.12
CA LEU A 6 -6.34 -11.34 0.83
C LEU A 6 -5.30 -10.27 0.55
N SER A 7 -4.93 -9.54 1.58
CA SER A 7 -3.74 -8.69 1.57
C SER A 7 -2.49 -9.48 1.98
N ASN A 8 -1.34 -8.94 1.67
CA ASN A 8 -0.07 -9.45 2.16
C ASN A 8 0.16 -9.02 3.61
N THR A 9 0.51 -9.98 4.46
CA THR A 9 1.04 -9.75 5.80
C THR A 9 2.52 -10.12 5.82
N TYR A 10 3.36 -9.29 6.43
CA TYR A 10 4.80 -9.50 6.43
C TYR A 10 5.32 -9.66 7.85
N LEU A 11 6.11 -10.73 8.09
CA LEU A 11 6.91 -10.93 9.30
C LEU A 11 8.36 -10.61 8.97
N VAL A 12 8.92 -9.61 9.64
CA VAL A 12 10.28 -9.11 9.39
C VAL A 12 11.10 -9.26 10.66
N GLY A 13 12.09 -10.15 10.63
CA GLY A 13 13.01 -10.41 11.75
C GLY A 13 14.42 -9.90 11.47
N ASP A 14 15.14 -9.54 12.53
CA ASP A 14 16.55 -9.14 12.42
C ASP A 14 17.47 -10.35 12.29
N GLU A 15 17.27 -11.39 13.11
CA GLU A 15 17.98 -12.67 13.05
C GLU A 15 17.14 -13.79 13.70
N GLU A 16 17.51 -15.04 13.48
CA GLU A 16 16.86 -16.19 14.13
C GLU A 16 17.05 -16.11 15.66
N GLY A 17 15.97 -16.23 16.42
CA GLY A 17 15.96 -16.05 17.87
C GLY A 17 16.00 -14.58 18.32
N GLY A 18 15.95 -13.66 17.38
CA GLY A 18 16.03 -12.22 17.64
C GLY A 18 14.66 -11.54 17.73
N THR A 19 14.62 -10.29 17.30
CA THR A 19 13.43 -9.44 17.35
C THR A 19 12.77 -9.35 15.98
N ALA A 20 11.44 -9.27 15.95
CA ALA A 20 10.67 -9.10 14.73
C ALA A 20 9.58 -8.03 14.86
N VAL A 21 9.14 -7.55 13.73
CA VAL A 21 7.92 -6.75 13.57
C VAL A 21 7.02 -7.40 12.54
N VAL A 22 5.74 -7.09 12.62
CA VAL A 22 4.75 -7.49 11.62
C VAL A 22 4.24 -6.25 10.94
N ILE A 23 4.02 -6.32 9.63
CA ILE A 23 3.46 -5.24 8.84
C ILE A 23 2.15 -5.74 8.23
N ASP A 24 1.07 -5.09 8.58
CA ASP A 24 -0.33 -5.46 8.37
C ASP A 24 -0.70 -6.85 8.93
N ALA A 25 -1.99 -7.12 9.03
CA ALA A 25 -2.53 -8.36 9.58
C ALA A 25 -3.89 -8.68 8.96
N GLY A 26 -3.96 -8.74 7.64
CA GLY A 26 -5.20 -9.01 6.91
C GLY A 26 -5.61 -10.47 6.94
N GLY A 27 -4.65 -11.37 7.03
CA GLY A 27 -4.88 -12.81 7.22
C GLY A 27 -4.51 -13.67 5.99
N PRO A 28 -4.44 -15.00 6.18
CA PRO A 28 -4.40 -15.70 7.46
C PRO A 28 -3.03 -15.56 8.16
N CYS A 29 -3.00 -15.04 9.38
CA CYS A 29 -1.76 -14.83 10.14
C CYS A 29 -1.20 -16.11 10.80
N ALA A 30 -1.99 -17.15 10.99
CA ALA A 30 -1.56 -18.38 11.68
C ALA A 30 -0.25 -19.02 11.15
N PRO A 31 0.02 -19.09 9.83
CA PRO A 31 1.30 -19.60 9.32
C PRO A 31 2.51 -18.72 9.70
N LEU A 32 2.32 -17.41 9.78
CA LEU A 32 3.39 -16.46 10.18
C LEU A 32 3.64 -16.53 11.68
N VAL A 33 2.58 -16.65 12.51
CA VAL A 33 2.70 -16.88 13.97
C VAL A 33 3.50 -18.16 14.22
N ALA A 34 3.14 -19.27 13.58
CA ALA A 34 3.89 -20.53 13.70
C ALA A 34 5.36 -20.39 13.21
N THR A 35 5.61 -19.53 12.24
CA THR A 35 6.98 -19.25 11.76
C THR A 35 7.76 -18.44 12.78
N ALA A 36 7.15 -17.42 13.39
CA ALA A 36 7.77 -16.65 14.46
C ALA A 36 8.13 -17.54 15.66
N GLU A 37 7.21 -18.40 16.09
CA GLU A 37 7.46 -19.38 17.17
C GLU A 37 8.60 -20.34 16.83
N ARG A 38 8.59 -20.92 15.62
CA ARG A 38 9.61 -21.87 15.17
C ARG A 38 11.02 -21.23 15.10
N LEU A 39 11.09 -19.98 14.71
CA LEU A 39 12.33 -19.22 14.62
C LEU A 39 12.73 -18.56 15.95
N GLY A 40 11.90 -18.66 16.99
CA GLY A 40 12.13 -18.05 18.30
C GLY A 40 12.13 -16.52 18.27
N LEU A 41 11.37 -15.92 17.35
CA LEU A 41 11.31 -14.47 17.18
C LEU A 41 10.44 -13.82 18.26
N ASP A 42 10.93 -12.74 18.85
CA ASP A 42 10.19 -11.86 19.75
C ASP A 42 9.53 -10.75 18.94
N VAL A 43 8.23 -10.94 18.61
CA VAL A 43 7.46 -9.98 17.82
C VAL A 43 7.08 -8.78 18.69
N ARG A 44 7.69 -7.64 18.48
CA ARG A 44 7.55 -6.44 19.30
C ARG A 44 6.46 -5.48 18.84
N MET A 45 6.25 -5.36 17.53
CA MET A 45 5.36 -4.37 16.95
C MET A 45 4.52 -5.01 15.84
N LEU A 46 3.24 -4.58 15.76
CA LEU A 46 2.39 -4.69 14.59
C LEU A 46 2.22 -3.28 14.01
N LEU A 47 2.80 -3.06 12.82
CA LEU A 47 2.77 -1.79 12.11
C LEU A 47 1.66 -1.84 11.06
N LEU A 48 0.63 -1.01 11.22
CA LEU A 48 -0.49 -0.96 10.29
C LEU A 48 -0.26 0.14 9.25
N THR A 49 -0.32 -0.23 7.97
CA THR A 49 -0.21 0.75 6.87
C THR A 49 -1.43 1.64 6.81
N HIS A 50 -2.63 1.07 6.99
CA HIS A 50 -3.91 1.78 7.00
C HIS A 50 -5.04 0.93 7.63
N HIS A 51 -6.25 1.49 7.70
CA HIS A 51 -7.38 0.92 8.46
C HIS A 51 -8.26 -0.08 7.70
N HIS A 52 -8.05 -0.33 6.41
CA HIS A 52 -8.93 -1.22 5.66
C HIS A 52 -8.93 -2.63 6.22
N HIS A 53 -10.12 -3.24 6.21
CA HIS A 53 -10.39 -4.50 6.92
C HIS A 53 -9.44 -5.64 6.51
N ASP A 54 -9.12 -5.73 5.24
CA ASP A 54 -8.20 -6.73 4.70
C ASP A 54 -6.73 -6.54 5.10
N HIS A 55 -6.38 -5.43 5.77
CA HIS A 55 -5.06 -5.18 6.35
C HIS A 55 -5.02 -5.33 7.88
N VAL A 56 -6.17 -5.46 8.54
CA VAL A 56 -6.25 -5.46 10.01
C VAL A 56 -7.08 -6.60 10.60
N ALA A 57 -7.76 -7.41 9.77
CA ALA A 57 -8.76 -8.40 10.18
C ALA A 57 -8.26 -9.40 11.24
N GLU A 58 -6.97 -9.76 11.21
CA GLU A 58 -6.35 -10.70 12.14
C GLU A 58 -5.30 -10.06 13.06
N ALA A 59 -5.37 -8.74 13.31
CA ALA A 59 -4.46 -8.05 14.22
C ALA A 59 -4.38 -8.73 15.60
N SER A 60 -5.49 -9.30 16.08
CA SER A 60 -5.57 -10.04 17.34
C SER A 60 -4.72 -11.33 17.37
N ALA A 61 -4.22 -11.82 16.24
CA ALA A 61 -3.30 -12.97 16.18
C ALA A 61 -1.92 -12.63 16.78
N TRP A 62 -1.54 -11.35 16.84
CA TRP A 62 -0.24 -10.88 17.29
C TRP A 62 -0.28 -10.38 18.74
N GLN A 63 -0.77 -11.24 19.65
CA GLN A 63 -0.89 -10.89 21.07
C GLN A 63 0.49 -10.57 21.68
N GLY A 64 0.56 -9.43 22.38
CA GLY A 64 1.77 -8.95 23.04
C GLY A 64 2.65 -8.03 22.17
N ALA A 65 2.40 -7.94 20.88
CA ALA A 65 3.00 -6.89 20.05
C ALA A 65 2.28 -5.56 20.28
N GLU A 66 3.04 -4.46 20.32
CA GLU A 66 2.51 -3.09 20.35
C GLU A 66 1.90 -2.77 18.99
N VAL A 67 0.63 -2.38 18.94
CA VAL A 67 -0.07 -2.05 17.68
C VAL A 67 0.08 -0.55 17.38
N LEU A 68 0.65 -0.25 16.22
CA LEU A 68 0.98 1.11 15.82
C LEU A 68 0.34 1.49 14.48
N ALA A 69 -0.21 2.70 14.40
CA ALA A 69 -0.80 3.25 13.19
C ALA A 69 -0.64 4.78 13.13
N HIS A 70 -0.85 5.37 11.96
CA HIS A 70 -0.96 6.83 11.84
C HIS A 70 -2.15 7.36 12.67
N PRO A 71 -2.09 8.58 13.25
CA PRO A 71 -3.22 9.13 14.03
C PRO A 71 -4.56 9.08 13.31
N ALA A 72 -4.61 9.46 12.02
CA ALA A 72 -5.85 9.44 11.24
C ALA A 72 -6.41 8.01 11.00
N GLU A 73 -5.57 6.99 10.98
CA GLU A 73 -5.98 5.59 10.87
C GLU A 73 -6.43 5.05 12.23
N ALA A 74 -5.72 5.42 13.30
CA ALA A 74 -6.02 5.02 14.67
C ALA A 74 -7.41 5.47 15.13
N GLU A 75 -7.93 6.59 14.64
CA GLU A 75 -9.29 7.05 14.91
C GLU A 75 -10.37 6.12 14.34
N LEU A 76 -10.02 5.27 13.37
CA LEU A 76 -10.91 4.36 12.66
C LEU A 76 -10.72 2.89 13.09
N LEU A 77 -9.79 2.63 14.03
CA LEU A 77 -9.40 1.31 14.49
C LEU A 77 -9.57 1.17 16.00
N ASP A 78 -9.99 -0.02 16.41
CA ASP A 78 -9.90 -0.40 17.81
C ASP A 78 -8.55 -1.09 18.11
N GLY A 79 -7.98 -0.85 19.29
CA GLY A 79 -6.81 -1.60 19.77
C GLY A 79 -5.46 -1.09 19.24
N VAL A 80 -5.37 0.15 18.76
CA VAL A 80 -4.10 0.82 18.51
C VAL A 80 -3.52 1.28 19.84
N ASP A 81 -2.31 0.82 20.16
CA ASP A 81 -1.63 1.14 21.43
C ASP A 81 -0.90 2.49 21.37
N ARG A 82 -0.34 2.82 20.19
CA ARG A 82 0.41 4.04 19.97
C ARG A 82 0.27 4.55 18.54
N THR A 83 0.21 5.86 18.38
CA THR A 83 0.28 6.50 17.06
C THR A 83 1.72 6.75 16.63
N ILE A 84 1.95 6.71 15.31
CA ILE A 84 3.24 6.99 14.67
C ILE A 84 3.11 8.30 13.89
N GLU A 85 3.99 9.26 14.19
CA GLU A 85 4.05 10.49 13.40
C GLU A 85 4.88 10.29 12.12
N PRO A 86 4.51 10.96 11.00
CA PRO A 86 5.29 10.91 9.77
C PRO A 86 6.76 11.31 9.97
N GLY A 87 7.67 10.51 9.40
CA GLY A 87 9.13 10.73 9.53
C GLY A 87 9.73 10.20 10.82
N GLU A 88 8.94 9.59 11.70
CA GLU A 88 9.46 8.89 12.88
C GLU A 88 10.28 7.66 12.43
N THR A 89 11.39 7.41 13.13
CA THR A 89 12.16 6.18 12.96
C THR A 89 11.96 5.29 14.18
N LEU A 90 11.41 4.10 13.94
CA LEU A 90 11.22 3.06 14.94
C LEU A 90 12.42 2.12 14.99
N SER A 91 12.65 1.50 16.15
CA SER A 91 13.71 0.51 16.32
C SER A 91 13.17 -0.72 17.05
N ALA A 92 13.49 -1.90 16.52
CA ALA A 92 13.16 -3.19 17.13
C ALA A 92 14.33 -4.16 16.93
N GLY A 93 15.09 -4.45 18.00
CA GLY A 93 16.33 -5.22 17.87
C GLY A 93 17.32 -4.57 16.89
N GLY A 94 17.72 -5.32 15.88
CA GLY A 94 18.57 -4.85 14.78
C GLY A 94 17.82 -4.17 13.63
N LEU A 95 16.50 -4.00 13.72
CA LEU A 95 15.68 -3.36 12.69
C LEU A 95 15.61 -1.85 12.93
N SER A 96 15.88 -1.06 11.89
CA SER A 96 15.60 0.37 11.80
C SER A 96 14.48 0.59 10.79
N ILE A 97 13.39 1.22 11.19
CA ILE A 97 12.18 1.35 10.38
C ILE A 97 11.83 2.83 10.27
N GLU A 98 12.04 3.40 9.08
CA GLU A 98 11.65 4.77 8.76
C GLU A 98 10.19 4.77 8.30
N THR A 99 9.38 5.73 8.77
CA THR A 99 7.98 5.87 8.40
C THR A 99 7.81 6.98 7.37
N LEU A 100 7.21 6.64 6.23
CA LEU A 100 6.88 7.59 5.16
C LEU A 100 5.37 7.80 5.12
N HIS A 101 4.93 9.06 5.17
CA HIS A 101 3.51 9.40 4.97
C HIS A 101 3.21 9.44 3.47
N THR A 102 2.28 8.61 3.03
CA THR A 102 1.94 8.44 1.62
C THR A 102 0.42 8.48 1.41
N PRO A 103 -0.24 9.62 1.71
CA PRO A 103 -1.69 9.75 1.57
C PRO A 103 -2.13 9.58 0.11
N GLY A 104 -3.42 9.30 -0.07
CA GLY A 104 -4.05 9.08 -1.38
C GLY A 104 -5.07 7.97 -1.28
N HIS A 105 -4.62 6.72 -1.06
CA HIS A 105 -5.49 5.57 -0.82
C HIS A 105 -6.27 5.74 0.49
N THR A 106 -5.58 6.12 1.57
CA THR A 106 -6.19 6.67 2.80
C THR A 106 -5.43 7.91 3.25
N ALA A 107 -6.03 8.70 4.17
CA ALA A 107 -5.44 9.93 4.67
C ALA A 107 -4.20 9.71 5.55
N GLY A 108 -4.19 8.64 6.32
CA GLY A 108 -3.09 8.29 7.22
C GLY A 108 -2.19 7.18 6.70
N MET A 109 -2.22 6.88 5.40
CA MET A 109 -1.39 5.82 4.81
C MET A 109 0.08 5.98 5.18
N LEU A 110 0.67 4.95 5.80
CA LEU A 110 2.09 4.86 6.08
C LEU A 110 2.75 3.79 5.24
N ASN A 111 3.94 4.10 4.73
CA ASN A 111 4.86 3.11 4.20
C ASN A 111 6.07 2.97 5.14
N PHE A 112 6.63 1.78 5.24
CA PHE A 112 7.71 1.47 6.18
C PHE A 112 8.97 1.06 5.42
N VAL A 113 10.05 1.84 5.57
CA VAL A 113 11.36 1.49 5.00
C VAL A 113 12.18 0.78 6.06
N VAL A 114 12.50 -0.48 5.84
CA VAL A 114 13.27 -1.31 6.79
C VAL A 114 14.73 -1.40 6.33
N ASN A 115 15.64 -1.01 7.21
CA ASN A 115 17.08 -1.05 7.02
C ASN A 115 17.57 -0.41 5.70
N GLY A 116 16.78 0.54 5.15
CA GLY A 116 17.07 1.25 3.91
C GLY A 116 17.01 0.43 2.63
N GLY A 117 16.67 -0.86 2.69
CA GLY A 117 16.69 -1.77 1.53
C GLY A 117 15.33 -2.32 1.12
N ASP A 118 14.35 -2.27 2.00
CA ASP A 118 13.01 -2.81 1.79
C ASP A 118 11.96 -1.76 2.14
N VAL A 119 10.98 -1.53 1.27
CA VAL A 119 9.82 -0.66 1.55
C VAL A 119 8.52 -1.46 1.47
N PHE A 120 7.70 -1.34 2.50
CA PHE A 120 6.37 -1.95 2.59
C PHE A 120 5.35 -0.86 2.27
N THR A 121 4.66 -1.00 1.14
CA THR A 121 3.89 0.09 0.54
C THR A 121 2.40 0.02 0.81
N GLY A 122 1.92 -1.04 1.50
CA GLY A 122 0.48 -1.23 1.65
C GLY A 122 -0.21 -1.02 0.30
N ASP A 123 -1.24 -0.20 0.29
CA ASP A 123 -2.03 0.08 -0.90
C ASP A 123 -1.67 1.40 -1.61
N THR A 124 -0.41 1.83 -1.48
CA THR A 124 0.10 2.98 -2.25
C THR A 124 0.59 2.56 -3.63
N LEU A 125 1.53 1.61 -3.71
CA LEU A 125 2.18 1.16 -4.95
C LEU A 125 2.18 -0.36 -5.01
N PHE A 126 1.76 -0.91 -6.15
CA PHE A 126 1.77 -2.34 -6.45
C PHE A 126 2.71 -2.64 -7.63
N LYS A 127 3.02 -3.92 -7.82
CA LYS A 127 3.73 -4.38 -9.01
C LYS A 127 2.89 -4.11 -10.27
N GLY A 128 3.33 -3.13 -11.05
CA GLY A 128 2.68 -2.72 -12.31
C GLY A 128 1.36 -1.96 -12.15
N SER A 129 0.95 -1.61 -10.93
CA SER A 129 -0.29 -0.88 -10.65
C SER A 129 -0.10 0.07 -9.46
N VAL A 130 -1.17 0.76 -9.07
CA VAL A 130 -1.20 1.71 -7.95
C VAL A 130 -2.48 1.54 -7.13
N GLY A 131 -2.53 2.09 -5.92
CA GLY A 131 -3.72 2.09 -5.07
C GLY A 131 -4.93 2.76 -5.72
N GLY A 132 -6.12 2.35 -5.31
CA GLY A 132 -7.36 3.05 -5.66
C GLY A 132 -7.53 4.29 -4.78
N VAL A 133 -8.30 5.28 -5.27
CA VAL A 133 -8.52 6.54 -4.55
C VAL A 133 -10.01 6.82 -4.27
N ARG A 134 -10.81 5.78 -4.20
CA ARG A 134 -12.27 5.87 -3.98
C ARG A 134 -12.77 5.10 -2.76
N ALA A 135 -11.89 4.37 -2.10
CA ALA A 135 -12.21 3.65 -0.88
C ALA A 135 -12.45 4.63 0.30
N PRO A 136 -13.14 4.21 1.36
CA PRO A 136 -13.31 5.03 2.56
C PRO A 136 -11.97 5.56 3.08
N GLY A 137 -11.93 6.84 3.47
CA GLY A 137 -10.74 7.51 3.97
C GLY A 137 -9.77 8.01 2.89
N SER A 138 -10.07 7.82 1.59
CA SER A 138 -9.20 8.32 0.50
C SER A 138 -9.14 9.85 0.48
N THR A 139 -7.96 10.38 0.13
CA THR A 139 -7.72 11.81 -0.11
C THR A 139 -7.63 12.17 -1.60
N GLY A 140 -7.57 11.15 -2.48
CA GLY A 140 -7.73 11.32 -3.91
C GLY A 140 -6.45 11.19 -4.74
N PHE A 141 -6.64 11.40 -6.05
CA PHE A 141 -5.63 11.19 -7.08
C PHE A 141 -4.34 12.00 -6.88
N ALA A 142 -4.49 13.31 -6.56
CA ALA A 142 -3.34 14.21 -6.48
C ALA A 142 -2.37 13.78 -5.37
N ASP A 143 -2.92 13.39 -4.21
CA ASP A 143 -2.12 12.93 -3.08
C ASP A 143 -1.46 11.58 -3.38
N LEU A 144 -2.19 10.63 -3.98
CA LEU A 144 -1.60 9.34 -4.36
C LEU A 144 -0.45 9.52 -5.35
N ARG A 145 -0.65 10.35 -6.38
CA ARG A 145 0.40 10.66 -7.35
C ARG A 145 1.62 11.30 -6.67
N HIS A 146 1.41 12.27 -5.78
CA HIS A 146 2.49 12.88 -4.99
C HIS A 146 3.23 11.83 -4.14
N SER A 147 2.50 10.99 -3.42
CA SER A 147 3.05 9.92 -2.58
C SER A 147 3.93 8.95 -3.38
N ILE A 148 3.51 8.59 -4.59
CA ILE A 148 4.30 7.71 -5.44
C ILE A 148 5.48 8.47 -6.05
N MET A 149 5.23 9.58 -6.74
CA MET A 149 6.25 10.23 -7.57
C MET A 149 7.30 11.01 -6.78
N ASP A 150 6.88 11.67 -5.70
CA ASP A 150 7.76 12.58 -4.94
C ASP A 150 8.31 11.94 -3.66
N VAL A 151 7.65 10.88 -3.14
CA VAL A 151 8.12 10.15 -1.95
C VAL A 151 8.75 8.81 -2.34
N LEU A 152 7.97 7.86 -2.90
CA LEU A 152 8.46 6.51 -3.15
C LEU A 152 9.50 6.45 -4.27
N MET A 153 9.30 7.17 -5.38
CA MET A 153 10.26 7.20 -6.48
C MET A 153 11.54 7.98 -6.16
N GLY A 154 11.61 8.62 -4.98
CA GLY A 154 12.83 9.19 -4.43
C GLY A 154 13.74 8.16 -3.74
N LEU A 155 13.26 6.96 -3.46
CA LEU A 155 14.05 5.87 -2.89
C LEU A 155 15.05 5.30 -3.92
N PRO A 156 16.16 4.67 -3.48
CA PRO A 156 17.09 3.99 -4.38
C PRO A 156 16.38 2.97 -5.27
N HIS A 157 16.77 2.86 -6.54
CA HIS A 157 16.14 1.95 -7.50
C HIS A 157 16.22 0.46 -7.11
N GLU A 158 17.25 0.07 -6.35
CA GLU A 158 17.43 -1.27 -5.80
C GLU A 158 16.53 -1.57 -4.60
N THR A 159 15.82 -0.59 -4.04
CA THR A 159 14.91 -0.80 -2.90
C THR A 159 13.81 -1.78 -3.31
N ARG A 160 13.68 -2.87 -2.56
CA ARG A 160 12.63 -3.87 -2.76
C ARG A 160 11.30 -3.33 -2.25
N VAL A 161 10.27 -3.47 -3.08
CA VAL A 161 8.89 -3.06 -2.76
C VAL A 161 8.09 -4.27 -2.36
N HIS A 162 7.49 -4.23 -1.19
CA HIS A 162 6.60 -5.23 -0.62
C HIS A 162 5.19 -4.62 -0.52
N PRO A 163 4.32 -4.85 -1.52
CA PRO A 163 3.00 -4.21 -1.58
C PRO A 163 1.97 -4.90 -0.70
N GLY A 164 0.85 -4.22 -0.42
CA GLY A 164 -0.29 -4.80 0.27
C GLY A 164 -0.96 -5.94 -0.51
N HIS A 165 -0.85 -5.92 -1.83
CA HIS A 165 -1.35 -6.96 -2.72
C HIS A 165 -0.31 -7.33 -3.77
N THR A 166 -0.42 -8.54 -4.35
CA THR A 166 0.44 -9.09 -5.41
C THR A 166 1.89 -9.40 -4.97
N ASP A 167 2.75 -9.70 -5.94
CA ASP A 167 4.15 -10.06 -5.73
C ASP A 167 5.01 -8.84 -5.40
N PRO A 168 6.16 -9.02 -4.73
CA PRO A 168 7.18 -7.98 -4.59
C PRO A 168 7.73 -7.52 -5.94
N THR A 169 8.28 -6.29 -5.93
CA THR A 169 8.93 -5.65 -7.06
C THR A 169 10.11 -4.79 -6.57
N THR A 170 10.62 -3.87 -7.36
CA THR A 170 11.61 -2.86 -6.96
C THR A 170 11.18 -1.46 -7.38
N ILE A 171 11.69 -0.43 -6.72
CA ILE A 171 11.46 0.96 -7.14
C ILE A 171 11.92 1.16 -8.60
N GLY A 172 13.04 0.56 -8.99
CA GLY A 172 13.56 0.65 -10.35
C GLY A 172 12.65 -0.02 -11.39
N ASP A 173 12.10 -1.20 -11.10
CA ASP A 173 11.17 -1.88 -12.00
C ASP A 173 9.89 -1.07 -12.18
N GLU A 174 9.34 -0.52 -11.09
CA GLU A 174 8.14 0.32 -11.16
C GLU A 174 8.41 1.66 -11.86
N TRP A 175 9.59 2.25 -11.65
CA TRP A 175 10.03 3.44 -12.37
C TRP A 175 10.04 3.24 -13.89
N GLU A 176 10.52 2.08 -14.36
CA GLU A 176 10.68 1.80 -15.79
C GLU A 176 9.42 1.21 -16.45
N SER A 177 8.63 0.41 -15.73
CA SER A 177 7.59 -0.41 -16.34
C SER A 177 6.15 -0.11 -15.90
N ASN A 178 5.94 0.52 -14.73
CA ASN A 178 4.59 0.82 -14.25
C ASN A 178 3.90 1.85 -15.15
N SER A 179 2.77 1.50 -15.74
CA SER A 179 2.08 2.34 -16.72
C SER A 179 1.65 3.70 -16.14
N PHE A 180 1.26 3.77 -14.87
CA PHE A 180 0.90 5.02 -14.21
C PHE A 180 2.14 5.91 -14.04
N VAL A 181 3.23 5.35 -13.52
CA VAL A 181 4.50 6.06 -13.31
C VAL A 181 5.06 6.59 -14.64
N ARG A 182 5.06 5.77 -15.69
CA ARG A 182 5.52 6.16 -17.03
C ARG A 182 4.71 7.32 -17.59
N LEU A 183 3.39 7.26 -17.42
CA LEU A 183 2.51 8.32 -17.89
C LEU A 183 2.73 9.64 -17.09
N TRP A 184 2.88 9.55 -15.78
CA TRP A 184 3.19 10.72 -14.93
C TRP A 184 4.56 11.35 -15.24
N ARG A 185 5.51 10.55 -15.75
CA ARG A 185 6.82 11.01 -16.26
C ARG A 185 6.74 11.59 -17.67
N GLY A 186 5.59 11.52 -18.35
CA GLY A 186 5.43 11.97 -19.73
C GLY A 186 6.16 11.11 -20.77
N LEU A 187 6.41 9.84 -20.45
CA LEU A 187 7.06 8.89 -21.38
C LEU A 187 6.06 8.22 -22.33
N ASP A 188 4.81 8.16 -21.94
CA ASP A 188 3.71 7.61 -22.71
C ASP A 188 2.67 8.72 -22.95
N GLU A 189 1.87 8.61 -24.01
CA GLU A 189 0.83 9.58 -24.34
C GLU A 189 -0.46 9.28 -23.53
N GLU A 190 -1.12 10.34 -23.05
CA GLU A 190 -2.43 10.23 -22.43
C GLU A 190 -3.47 9.78 -23.45
N GLY A 191 -4.34 8.83 -23.06
CA GLY A 191 -5.52 8.49 -23.83
C GLY A 191 -6.52 9.64 -23.85
N SER A 192 -7.41 9.62 -24.84
CA SER A 192 -8.46 10.63 -25.02
C SER A 192 -9.81 10.04 -25.40
N ASP A 193 -9.98 8.74 -25.26
CA ASP A 193 -11.22 8.06 -25.62
C ASP A 193 -12.33 8.40 -24.63
N PRO A 194 -13.56 8.67 -25.10
CA PRO A 194 -14.71 8.85 -24.24
C PRO A 194 -15.06 7.55 -23.52
N CYS A 195 -15.38 7.65 -22.24
CA CYS A 195 -15.86 6.53 -21.45
C CYS A 195 -16.96 6.98 -20.48
N ARG A 196 -17.52 6.01 -19.74
CA ARG A 196 -18.44 6.28 -18.63
C ARG A 196 -18.01 5.51 -17.40
N VAL A 197 -18.12 6.14 -16.23
CA VAL A 197 -17.86 5.53 -14.93
C VAL A 197 -19.11 5.64 -14.08
N GLY A 198 -19.75 4.51 -13.75
CA GLY A 198 -21.01 4.50 -13.02
C GLY A 198 -22.17 5.24 -13.71
N GLY A 199 -22.05 5.49 -15.02
CA GLY A 199 -23.03 6.24 -15.83
C GLY A 199 -22.63 7.69 -16.14
N ASP A 200 -21.66 8.27 -15.42
CA ASP A 200 -21.16 9.63 -15.65
C ASP A 200 -20.13 9.64 -16.78
N GLU A 201 -20.11 10.72 -17.57
CA GLU A 201 -19.16 10.89 -18.68
C GLU A 201 -17.75 11.19 -18.15
N ALA A 202 -16.74 10.59 -18.77
CA ALA A 202 -15.33 10.82 -18.48
C ALA A 202 -14.46 10.58 -19.72
N THR A 203 -13.21 10.98 -19.67
CA THR A 203 -12.18 10.65 -20.64
C THR A 203 -11.26 9.56 -20.06
N LEU A 204 -11.06 8.48 -20.80
CA LEU A 204 -10.12 7.42 -20.41
C LEU A 204 -8.69 7.86 -20.75
N VAL A 205 -7.91 8.13 -19.71
CA VAL A 205 -6.51 8.57 -19.81
C VAL A 205 -5.57 7.37 -19.84
N LEU A 206 -5.81 6.36 -18.99
CA LEU A 206 -5.04 5.12 -18.95
C LEU A 206 -5.95 3.93 -18.67
N TRP A 207 -5.64 2.80 -19.33
CA TRP A 207 -6.22 1.50 -19.07
C TRP A 207 -5.10 0.49 -18.84
N ALA A 208 -4.84 0.10 -17.60
CA ALA A 208 -3.73 -0.76 -17.24
C ALA A 208 -4.21 -2.05 -16.53
N PRO A 209 -3.46 -3.15 -16.61
CA PRO A 209 -3.71 -4.31 -15.77
C PRO A 209 -3.68 -3.95 -14.29
N ASP A 210 -4.49 -4.63 -13.48
CA ASP A 210 -4.51 -4.48 -12.03
C ASP A 210 -4.12 -5.80 -11.33
N TYR A 211 -3.85 -5.71 -10.04
CA TYR A 211 -3.38 -6.83 -9.22
C TYR A 211 -4.41 -7.97 -9.10
N ASP A 212 -5.70 -7.68 -9.25
CA ASP A 212 -6.81 -8.64 -9.16
C ASP A 212 -7.05 -9.45 -10.46
N GLY A 213 -6.20 -9.26 -11.46
CA GLY A 213 -6.34 -9.84 -12.81
C GLY A 213 -7.32 -9.09 -13.70
N GLY A 214 -7.94 -8.03 -13.20
CA GLY A 214 -8.75 -7.07 -13.95
C GLY A 214 -7.93 -5.92 -14.50
N HIS A 215 -8.53 -4.74 -14.48
CA HIS A 215 -7.89 -3.50 -14.95
C HIS A 215 -8.18 -2.36 -13.97
N LYS A 216 -7.26 -1.42 -13.92
CA LYS A 216 -7.41 -0.13 -13.28
C LYS A 216 -7.35 0.97 -14.33
N ALA A 217 -8.20 1.97 -14.19
CA ALA A 217 -8.28 3.06 -15.12
C ALA A 217 -7.97 4.39 -14.43
N TRP A 218 -7.14 5.21 -15.08
CA TRP A 218 -7.10 6.63 -14.80
C TRP A 218 -8.10 7.30 -15.74
N VAL A 219 -9.03 8.02 -15.16
CA VAL A 219 -10.05 8.78 -15.90
C VAL A 219 -9.95 10.26 -15.55
N ARG A 220 -10.33 11.11 -16.52
CA ARG A 220 -10.46 12.57 -16.34
C ARG A 220 -11.91 12.95 -16.48
N TRP A 221 -12.43 13.61 -15.44
CA TRP A 221 -13.81 14.09 -15.41
C TRP A 221 -13.99 15.36 -16.27
N PRO A 222 -15.24 15.74 -16.65
CA PRO A 222 -15.49 16.94 -17.46
C PRO A 222 -15.04 18.25 -16.81
N ASP A 223 -14.91 18.31 -15.49
CA ASP A 223 -14.39 19.45 -14.74
C ASP A 223 -12.86 19.54 -14.74
N GLY A 224 -12.19 18.56 -15.33
CA GLY A 224 -10.73 18.46 -15.43
C GLY A 224 -10.08 17.73 -14.25
N SER A 225 -10.83 17.28 -13.25
CA SER A 225 -10.28 16.47 -12.16
C SER A 225 -9.95 15.04 -12.62
N ASP A 226 -8.88 14.48 -12.07
CA ASP A 226 -8.42 13.12 -12.35
C ASP A 226 -8.84 12.15 -11.24
N ASP A 227 -9.04 10.87 -11.61
CA ASP A 227 -9.45 9.83 -10.68
C ASP A 227 -8.86 8.46 -11.10
N ILE A 228 -8.71 7.56 -10.13
CA ILE A 228 -8.31 6.17 -10.37
C ILE A 228 -9.44 5.26 -9.94
N VAL A 229 -9.98 4.53 -10.90
CA VAL A 229 -11.18 3.70 -10.72
C VAL A 229 -10.92 2.25 -11.12
N PRO A 230 -11.61 1.27 -10.50
CA PRO A 230 -11.59 -0.10 -10.98
C PRO A 230 -12.08 -0.17 -12.43
N GLY A 231 -11.41 -0.93 -13.28
CA GLY A 231 -11.81 -1.11 -14.69
C GLY A 231 -13.22 -1.67 -14.84
N SER A 232 -13.68 -2.47 -13.88
CA SER A 232 -15.06 -2.99 -13.86
C SER A 232 -16.16 -1.91 -13.78
N GLN A 233 -15.80 -0.70 -13.36
CA GLN A 233 -16.72 0.45 -13.31
C GLN A 233 -16.71 1.28 -14.59
N VAL A 234 -15.80 0.99 -15.53
CA VAL A 234 -15.61 1.77 -16.76
C VAL A 234 -16.30 1.09 -17.94
N ALA A 235 -17.29 1.75 -18.51
CA ALA A 235 -17.87 1.40 -19.81
C ALA A 235 -17.11 2.15 -20.91
N ARG A 236 -16.38 1.42 -21.71
CA ARG A 236 -15.69 1.94 -22.91
C ARG A 236 -16.63 1.92 -24.11
N GLY A 237 -16.61 2.94 -24.91
CA GLY A 237 -17.42 3.05 -26.14
C GLY A 237 -17.02 2.05 -27.23
#